data_6c7593a937df28bc02844244d1848ca7
#
_entry.id   6c7593a937df28bc02844244d1848ca7
#
_cell.length_a   1.000
_cell.length_b   1.000
_cell.length_c   1.000
_cell.angle_alpha   90.00
_cell.angle_beta   90.00
_cell.angle_gamma   90.00
#
_symmetry.space_group_name_H-M   'P 1'
#
loop_
_entity.id
_entity.type
_entity.pdbx_description
1 polymer ?
#
loop_
_entity_poly.entity_id
_entity_poly.type
_entity_poly.pdbx_seq_one_letter_code
_entity_poly.pdbx_strand_id
1 'polypeptide(L)'
;MDFVYPQANLIAGVDEVGRGPLVGAVVTAAVILDPAKPITGLTDSKKLTEKRREALYLEIKEKALCWSLGRAEPEEIDQLNILHATMLAMQRAVAGLVITPDYVLIDGNRCPALAMPAQAVVKGDSLVAEISAASILAKVTRDREMAELDKQLPDYGFAKHKGYPTALHLEKLALLGATEHHRKSFAPVKRALGLE
;
A
#
# COMPACT_ATOMS: atom_id res chain seq x y z
N MET A 1 -11.86 20.59 -7.58
CA MET A 1 -10.83 21.24 -8.43
C MET A 1 -10.02 20.13 -9.09
N ASP A 2 -9.85 20.21 -10.39
CA ASP A 2 -9.13 19.20 -11.12
C ASP A 2 -7.63 19.29 -10.88
N PHE A 3 -6.94 18.14 -10.83
CA PHE A 3 -5.51 18.11 -10.70
C PHE A 3 -4.84 18.50 -12.02
N VAL A 4 -3.82 19.36 -11.92
CA VAL A 4 -3.04 19.78 -13.10
C VAL A 4 -1.81 18.88 -13.22
N TYR A 5 -1.80 18.03 -14.24
CA TYR A 5 -0.70 17.11 -14.50
C TYR A 5 0.58 17.85 -14.91
N PRO A 6 1.76 17.36 -14.49
CA PRO A 6 3.02 17.85 -15.03
C PRO A 6 3.13 17.51 -16.52
N GLN A 7 3.93 18.28 -17.25
CA GLN A 7 4.22 17.98 -18.64
C GLN A 7 5.24 16.85 -18.71
N ALA A 8 4.74 15.64 -18.90
CA ALA A 8 5.54 14.42 -19.02
C ALA A 8 4.77 13.39 -19.83
N ASN A 9 5.48 12.50 -20.53
CA ASN A 9 4.86 11.46 -21.36
C ASN A 9 4.47 10.22 -20.56
N LEU A 10 5.37 9.78 -19.67
CA LEU A 10 5.19 8.56 -18.88
C LEU A 10 5.10 8.94 -17.40
N ILE A 11 3.88 8.93 -16.88
CA ILE A 11 3.61 9.31 -15.49
C ILE A 11 3.24 8.07 -14.70
N ALA A 12 3.98 7.80 -13.62
CA ALA A 12 3.63 6.77 -12.66
C ALA A 12 2.89 7.36 -11.48
N GLY A 13 1.85 6.68 -11.02
CA GLY A 13 1.21 6.95 -9.72
C GLY A 13 1.68 5.95 -8.69
N VAL A 14 1.83 6.40 -7.46
CA VAL A 14 2.30 5.57 -6.33
C VAL A 14 1.42 5.81 -5.12
N ASP A 15 1.04 4.73 -4.46
CA ASP A 15 0.31 4.77 -3.20
C ASP A 15 0.72 3.59 -2.31
N GLU A 16 0.38 3.69 -1.02
CA GLU A 16 0.68 2.66 -0.04
C GLU A 16 -0.58 2.19 0.70
N VAL A 17 -0.47 1.02 1.32
CA VAL A 17 -1.43 0.48 2.28
C VAL A 17 -0.67 -0.20 3.42
N GLY A 18 -1.27 -0.19 4.60
CA GLY A 18 -0.73 -0.96 5.71
C GLY A 18 0.31 -0.23 6.56
N ARG A 19 0.21 1.09 6.71
CA ARG A 19 1.04 1.86 7.65
C ARG A 19 0.61 1.65 9.11
N GLY A 20 -0.70 1.64 9.37
CA GLY A 20 -1.26 1.55 10.71
C GLY A 20 -1.37 0.16 11.34
N PRO A 21 -1.42 -0.94 10.60
CA PRO A 21 -1.50 -2.28 11.19
C PRO A 21 -0.34 -2.62 12.09
N LEU A 22 -0.58 -3.52 13.04
CA LEU A 22 0.45 -4.06 13.95
C LEU A 22 1.19 -5.25 13.34
N VAL A 23 0.73 -5.73 12.18
CA VAL A 23 1.15 -6.98 11.56
C VAL A 23 1.39 -6.80 10.07
N GLY A 24 2.38 -7.51 9.57
CA GLY A 24 2.64 -7.64 8.14
C GLY A 24 3.41 -6.47 7.54
N ALA A 25 3.64 -6.56 6.24
CA ALA A 25 4.37 -5.56 5.48
C ALA A 25 3.55 -4.30 5.24
N VAL A 26 4.22 -3.15 5.07
CA VAL A 26 3.65 -2.03 4.32
C VAL A 26 3.83 -2.35 2.84
N VAL A 27 2.76 -2.21 2.07
CA VAL A 27 2.72 -2.55 0.65
C VAL A 27 2.46 -1.29 -0.17
N THR A 28 3.25 -1.11 -1.21
CA THR A 28 3.11 -0.01 -2.16
C THR A 28 2.91 -0.55 -3.57
N ALA A 29 2.34 0.26 -4.43
CA ALA A 29 2.24 -0.02 -5.85
C ALA A 29 2.63 1.20 -6.66
N ALA A 30 3.17 0.97 -7.85
CA ALA A 30 3.42 1.97 -8.86
C ALA A 30 2.73 1.53 -10.16
N VAL A 31 2.06 2.47 -10.83
CA VAL A 31 1.29 2.17 -12.06
C VAL A 31 1.53 3.27 -13.09
N ILE A 32 1.84 2.86 -14.33
CA ILE A 32 1.78 3.73 -15.50
C ILE A 32 0.59 3.27 -16.34
N LEU A 33 -0.42 4.12 -16.48
CA LEU A 33 -1.61 3.81 -17.26
C LEU A 33 -1.37 3.99 -18.76
N ASP A 34 -2.13 3.25 -19.57
CA ASP A 34 -2.12 3.36 -21.03
C ASP A 34 -3.25 4.30 -21.47
N PRO A 35 -2.95 5.48 -22.07
CA PRO A 35 -3.98 6.39 -22.54
C PRO A 35 -4.91 5.78 -23.60
N ALA A 36 -4.44 4.77 -24.32
CA ALA A 36 -5.23 4.06 -25.35
C ALA A 36 -6.21 3.05 -24.74
N LYS A 37 -6.08 2.73 -23.44
CA LYS A 37 -6.92 1.77 -22.73
C LYS A 37 -7.45 2.38 -21.43
N PRO A 38 -8.40 3.33 -21.53
CA PRO A 38 -8.91 4.01 -20.33
C PRO A 38 -9.66 3.05 -19.40
N ILE A 39 -9.58 3.33 -18.10
CA ILE A 39 -10.24 2.57 -17.05
C ILE A 39 -11.23 3.48 -16.35
N THR A 40 -12.51 3.10 -16.34
CA THR A 40 -13.59 3.86 -15.72
C THR A 40 -13.75 3.52 -14.25
N GLY A 41 -14.00 4.52 -13.42
CA GLY A 41 -14.37 4.32 -12.00
C GLY A 41 -13.19 4.28 -11.05
N LEU A 42 -11.99 4.69 -11.49
CA LEU A 42 -10.83 4.79 -10.60
C LEU A 42 -11.05 5.89 -9.55
N THR A 43 -10.89 5.53 -8.30
CA THR A 43 -10.94 6.44 -7.16
C THR A 43 -10.19 5.83 -5.96
N ASP A 44 -10.18 6.49 -4.82
CA ASP A 44 -9.66 5.97 -3.56
C ASP A 44 -10.24 4.57 -3.30
N SER A 45 -9.36 3.59 -3.11
CA SER A 45 -9.73 2.19 -2.90
C SER A 45 -10.70 1.99 -1.72
N LYS A 46 -10.62 2.85 -0.70
CA LYS A 46 -11.50 2.77 0.48
C LYS A 46 -12.94 3.19 0.20
N LYS A 47 -13.17 3.95 -0.87
CA LYS A 47 -14.51 4.37 -1.31
C LYS A 47 -15.21 3.32 -2.18
N LEU A 48 -14.50 2.29 -2.59
CA LEU A 48 -15.02 1.22 -3.44
C LEU A 48 -15.49 0.04 -2.60
N THR A 49 -16.53 -0.66 -3.09
CA THR A 49 -16.89 -1.97 -2.54
C THR A 49 -15.78 -2.98 -2.85
N GLU A 50 -15.69 -4.04 -2.06
CA GLU A 50 -14.72 -5.10 -2.30
C GLU A 50 -14.88 -5.69 -3.71
N LYS A 51 -16.10 -5.95 -4.13
CA LYS A 51 -16.42 -6.49 -5.46
C LYS A 51 -15.91 -5.56 -6.57
N ARG A 52 -16.17 -4.26 -6.46
CA ARG A 52 -15.73 -3.28 -7.46
C ARG A 52 -14.21 -3.15 -7.47
N ARG A 53 -13.59 -3.15 -6.31
CA ARG A 53 -12.13 -3.10 -6.13
C ARG A 53 -11.44 -4.29 -6.78
N GLU A 54 -11.96 -5.50 -6.58
CA GLU A 54 -11.44 -6.72 -7.20
C GLU A 54 -11.55 -6.68 -8.73
N ALA A 55 -12.67 -6.19 -9.27
CA ALA A 55 -12.85 -6.04 -10.70
C ALA A 55 -11.84 -5.04 -11.31
N LEU A 56 -11.65 -3.90 -10.65
CA LEU A 56 -10.68 -2.89 -11.07
C LEU A 56 -9.24 -3.39 -10.94
N TYR A 57 -8.92 -4.16 -9.93
CA TYR A 57 -7.60 -4.78 -9.75
C TYR A 57 -7.21 -5.61 -10.99
N LEU A 58 -8.11 -6.43 -11.49
CA LEU A 58 -7.86 -7.23 -12.69
C LEU A 58 -7.75 -6.36 -13.94
N GLU A 59 -8.63 -5.36 -14.08
CA GLU A 59 -8.63 -4.44 -15.21
C GLU A 59 -7.35 -3.60 -15.29
N ILE A 60 -6.88 -3.11 -14.15
CA ILE A 60 -5.61 -2.34 -14.07
C ILE A 60 -4.45 -3.21 -14.53
N LYS A 61 -4.34 -4.44 -14.05
CA LYS A 61 -3.26 -5.36 -14.44
C LYS A 61 -3.27 -5.66 -15.93
N GLU A 62 -4.45 -5.76 -16.53
CA GLU A 62 -4.60 -6.03 -17.96
C GLU A 62 -4.28 -4.81 -18.83
N LYS A 63 -4.76 -3.62 -18.43
CA LYS A 63 -4.76 -2.42 -19.30
C LYS A 63 -3.59 -1.48 -19.05
N ALA A 64 -2.96 -1.48 -17.89
CA ALA A 64 -1.82 -0.59 -17.60
C ALA A 64 -0.64 -0.89 -18.53
N LEU A 65 0.14 0.12 -18.88
CA LEU A 65 1.41 -0.08 -19.59
C LEU A 65 2.37 -0.93 -18.77
N CYS A 66 2.48 -0.64 -17.47
CA CYS A 66 3.18 -1.49 -16.51
C CYS A 66 2.72 -1.14 -15.10
N TRP A 67 2.96 -2.06 -14.18
CA TRP A 67 2.72 -1.89 -12.76
C TRP A 67 3.74 -2.71 -11.97
N SER A 68 3.96 -2.32 -10.73
CA SER A 68 4.89 -2.99 -9.83
C SER A 68 4.44 -2.82 -8.40
N LEU A 69 4.76 -3.80 -7.56
CA LEU A 69 4.56 -3.74 -6.13
C LEU A 69 5.91 -3.54 -5.44
N GLY A 70 5.88 -2.79 -4.35
CA GLY A 70 7.03 -2.65 -3.45
C GLY A 70 6.56 -2.89 -2.03
N ARG A 71 7.43 -3.44 -1.21
CA ARG A 71 7.07 -3.78 0.17
C ARG A 71 8.24 -3.59 1.11
N ALA A 72 7.93 -3.35 2.37
CA ALA A 72 8.89 -3.43 3.47
C ALA A 72 8.31 -4.33 4.55
N GLU A 73 9.09 -5.31 4.97
CA GLU A 73 8.67 -6.33 5.91
C GLU A 73 8.69 -5.81 7.36
N PRO A 74 8.06 -6.51 8.32
CA PRO A 74 8.05 -6.09 9.73
C PRO A 74 9.43 -5.78 10.31
N GLU A 75 10.46 -6.57 9.97
CA GLU A 75 11.82 -6.33 10.44
C GLU A 75 12.38 -5.00 9.93
N GLU A 76 12.11 -4.66 8.67
CA GLU A 76 12.54 -3.38 8.08
C GLU A 76 11.79 -2.20 8.70
N ILE A 77 10.49 -2.37 8.99
CA ILE A 77 9.68 -1.38 9.69
C ILE A 77 10.26 -1.12 11.09
N ASP A 78 10.63 -2.17 11.80
CA ASP A 78 11.22 -2.06 13.14
C ASP A 78 12.59 -1.36 13.12
N GLN A 79 13.38 -1.56 12.08
CA GLN A 79 14.69 -0.93 11.92
C GLN A 79 14.61 0.54 11.48
N LEU A 80 13.70 0.84 10.55
CA LEU A 80 13.66 2.13 9.86
C LEU A 80 12.59 3.09 10.39
N ASN A 81 11.62 2.63 11.14
CA ASN A 81 10.29 3.16 11.44
C ASN A 81 9.35 3.10 10.23
N ILE A 82 8.06 3.33 10.46
CA ILE A 82 7.03 3.17 9.42
C ILE A 82 7.15 4.22 8.30
N LEU A 83 7.56 5.43 8.61
CA LEU A 83 7.74 6.48 7.59
C LEU A 83 8.84 6.09 6.59
N HIS A 84 10.02 5.76 7.08
CA HIS A 84 11.16 5.41 6.23
C HIS A 84 10.97 4.06 5.53
N ALA A 85 10.33 3.11 6.20
CA ALA A 85 9.98 1.82 5.57
C ALA A 85 8.98 2.02 4.42
N THR A 86 8.00 2.92 4.59
CA THR A 86 7.06 3.27 3.52
C THR A 86 7.79 3.90 2.33
N MET A 87 8.72 4.82 2.58
CA MET A 87 9.54 5.43 1.53
C MET A 87 10.38 4.40 0.78
N LEU A 88 10.98 3.46 1.50
CA LEU A 88 11.74 2.35 0.91
C LEU A 88 10.84 1.47 0.03
N ALA A 89 9.65 1.12 0.51
CA ALA A 89 8.70 0.34 -0.27
C ALA A 89 8.28 1.06 -1.56
N MET A 90 8.07 2.38 -1.50
CA MET A 90 7.77 3.20 -2.68
C MET A 90 8.92 3.21 -3.70
N GLN A 91 10.16 3.34 -3.24
CA GLN A 91 11.35 3.24 -4.09
C GLN A 91 11.40 1.89 -4.80
N ARG A 92 11.12 0.81 -4.08
CA ARG A 92 11.08 -0.55 -4.63
C ARG A 92 9.99 -0.72 -5.68
N ALA A 93 8.81 -0.15 -5.46
CA ALA A 93 7.73 -0.18 -6.45
C ALA A 93 8.10 0.54 -7.74
N VAL A 94 8.65 1.74 -7.65
CA VAL A 94 9.08 2.51 -8.83
C VAL A 94 10.22 1.81 -9.56
N ALA A 95 11.21 1.31 -8.82
CA ALA A 95 12.36 0.58 -9.39
C ALA A 95 11.94 -0.72 -10.11
N GLY A 96 10.84 -1.34 -9.68
CA GLY A 96 10.31 -2.56 -10.28
C GLY A 96 9.54 -2.36 -11.58
N LEU A 97 9.22 -1.11 -11.96
CA LEU A 97 8.55 -0.85 -13.23
C LEU A 97 9.47 -1.18 -14.40
N VAL A 98 8.96 -1.96 -15.36
CA VAL A 98 9.72 -2.34 -16.55
C VAL A 98 9.91 -1.18 -17.53
N ILE A 99 9.06 -0.14 -17.42
CA ILE A 99 9.17 1.12 -18.14
C ILE A 99 9.55 2.19 -17.13
N THR A 100 10.64 2.93 -17.36
CA THR A 100 11.05 4.02 -16.48
C THR A 100 10.13 5.22 -16.69
N PRO A 101 9.43 5.70 -15.65
CA PRO A 101 8.59 6.89 -15.80
C PRO A 101 9.43 8.17 -15.94
N ASP A 102 8.88 9.16 -16.62
CA ASP A 102 9.46 10.50 -16.71
C ASP A 102 9.15 11.34 -15.47
N TYR A 103 8.04 11.03 -14.81
CA TYR A 103 7.55 11.74 -13.64
C TYR A 103 6.74 10.80 -12.74
N VAL A 104 6.85 11.00 -11.43
CA VAL A 104 6.12 10.18 -10.45
C VAL A 104 5.24 11.04 -9.57
N LEU A 105 3.96 10.68 -9.49
CA LEU A 105 2.97 11.31 -8.60
C LEU A 105 2.68 10.38 -7.43
N ILE A 106 2.84 10.89 -6.22
CA ILE A 106 2.77 10.10 -4.99
C ILE A 106 1.62 10.58 -4.13
N ASP A 107 0.79 9.66 -3.65
CA ASP A 107 -0.24 9.99 -2.68
C ASP A 107 0.40 10.47 -1.36
N GLY A 108 -0.07 11.61 -0.86
CA GLY A 108 0.36 12.14 0.42
C GLY A 108 1.08 13.47 0.33
N ASN A 109 1.95 13.74 1.30
CA ASN A 109 2.66 15.02 1.45
C ASN A 109 4.18 14.90 1.40
N ARG A 110 4.71 13.71 1.11
CA ARG A 110 6.16 13.43 1.04
C ARG A 110 6.50 12.53 -0.12
N CYS A 111 7.67 12.75 -0.71
CA CYS A 111 8.23 11.90 -1.76
C CYS A 111 9.42 11.10 -1.22
N PRO A 112 9.56 9.82 -1.64
CA PRO A 112 10.84 9.13 -1.49
C PRO A 112 11.90 9.76 -2.40
N ALA A 113 13.16 9.46 -2.14
CA ALA A 113 14.26 9.81 -3.05
C ALA A 113 14.17 8.92 -4.29
N LEU A 114 14.01 9.52 -5.47
CA LEU A 114 13.87 8.83 -6.75
C LEU A 114 14.84 9.43 -7.78
N ALA A 115 15.16 8.63 -8.81
CA ALA A 115 16.05 9.06 -9.90
C ALA A 115 15.39 10.03 -10.88
N MET A 116 14.06 10.14 -10.87
CA MET A 116 13.28 11.02 -11.73
C MET A 116 12.50 12.05 -10.91
N PRO A 117 11.99 13.13 -11.54
CA PRO A 117 11.16 14.11 -10.84
C PRO A 117 9.91 13.48 -10.23
N ALA A 118 9.54 13.94 -9.05
CA ALA A 118 8.38 13.44 -8.33
C ALA A 118 7.66 14.56 -7.60
N GLN A 119 6.37 14.39 -7.37
CA GLN A 119 5.51 15.32 -6.65
C GLN A 119 4.56 14.57 -5.74
N ALA A 120 4.45 15.01 -4.49
CA ALA A 120 3.44 14.52 -3.58
C ALA A 120 2.10 15.24 -3.85
N VAL A 121 1.02 14.49 -3.86
CA VAL A 121 -0.33 15.01 -4.10
C VAL A 121 -1.23 14.59 -2.94
N VAL A 122 -1.64 15.55 -2.13
CA VAL A 122 -2.56 15.31 -1.02
C VAL A 122 -3.90 14.84 -1.59
N LYS A 123 -4.42 13.72 -1.07
CA LYS A 123 -5.62 13.04 -1.59
C LYS A 123 -5.48 12.63 -3.08
N GLY A 124 -4.26 12.32 -3.50
CA GLY A 124 -3.97 11.95 -4.88
C GLY A 124 -4.75 10.73 -5.35
N ASP A 125 -5.05 9.79 -4.45
CA ASP A 125 -5.85 8.61 -4.74
C ASP A 125 -7.29 8.92 -5.18
N SER A 126 -7.80 10.13 -4.90
CA SER A 126 -9.09 10.62 -5.40
C SER A 126 -8.96 11.57 -6.60
N LEU A 127 -7.77 12.11 -6.86
CA LEU A 127 -7.54 13.18 -7.84
C LEU A 127 -6.78 12.73 -9.08
N VAL A 128 -5.94 11.70 -8.95
CA VAL A 128 -5.00 11.25 -9.98
C VAL A 128 -5.27 9.79 -10.31
N ALA A 129 -5.65 9.49 -11.54
CA ALA A 129 -6.03 8.13 -11.97
C ALA A 129 -4.92 7.11 -11.72
N GLU A 130 -3.66 7.45 -12.00
CA GLU A 130 -2.49 6.59 -11.78
C GLU A 130 -2.32 6.25 -10.30
N ILE A 131 -2.53 7.23 -9.41
CA ILE A 131 -2.49 7.01 -7.96
C ILE A 131 -3.68 6.16 -7.50
N SER A 132 -4.88 6.41 -8.03
CA SER A 132 -6.07 5.58 -7.76
C SER A 132 -5.80 4.12 -8.12
N ALA A 133 -5.22 3.87 -9.28
CA ALA A 133 -4.86 2.53 -9.72
C ALA A 133 -3.85 1.87 -8.77
N ALA A 134 -2.83 2.59 -8.36
CA ALA A 134 -1.84 2.12 -7.38
C ALA A 134 -2.50 1.81 -6.03
N SER A 135 -3.39 2.67 -5.55
CA SER A 135 -4.16 2.46 -4.32
C SER A 135 -4.92 1.13 -4.35
N ILE A 136 -5.61 0.86 -5.46
CA ILE A 136 -6.38 -0.38 -5.64
C ILE A 136 -5.46 -1.61 -5.65
N LEU A 137 -4.35 -1.57 -6.39
CA LEU A 137 -3.40 -2.69 -6.43
C LEU A 137 -2.81 -2.98 -5.05
N ALA A 138 -2.39 -1.97 -4.34
CA ALA A 138 -1.81 -2.12 -3.01
C ALA A 138 -2.85 -2.68 -2.02
N LYS A 139 -4.05 -2.14 -2.02
CA LYS A 139 -5.14 -2.55 -1.11
C LYS A 139 -5.54 -4.01 -1.31
N VAL A 140 -5.80 -4.42 -2.54
CA VAL A 140 -6.20 -5.81 -2.85
C VAL A 140 -5.07 -6.78 -2.49
N THR A 141 -3.83 -6.42 -2.82
CA THR A 141 -2.66 -7.25 -2.50
C THR A 141 -2.55 -7.50 -1.00
N ARG A 142 -2.60 -6.43 -0.20
CA ARG A 142 -2.47 -6.58 1.26
C ARG A 142 -3.66 -7.31 1.88
N ASP A 143 -4.88 -7.05 1.43
CA ASP A 143 -6.06 -7.76 1.92
C ASP A 143 -5.95 -9.27 1.67
N ARG A 144 -5.43 -9.68 0.52
CA ARG A 144 -5.16 -11.08 0.19
C ARG A 144 -4.08 -11.68 1.09
N GLU A 145 -3.02 -10.93 1.40
CA GLU A 145 -1.98 -11.37 2.32
C GLU A 145 -2.55 -11.59 3.74
N MET A 146 -3.43 -10.71 4.19
CA MET A 146 -4.07 -10.87 5.50
C MET A 146 -5.04 -12.05 5.52
N ALA A 147 -5.76 -12.31 4.44
CA ALA A 147 -6.61 -13.49 4.31
C ALA A 147 -5.79 -14.79 4.35
N GLU A 148 -4.64 -14.80 3.69
CA GLU A 148 -3.73 -15.95 3.71
C GLU A 148 -3.12 -16.17 5.10
N LEU A 149 -2.73 -15.10 5.77
CA LEU A 149 -2.21 -15.17 7.13
C LEU A 149 -3.28 -15.68 8.11
N ASP A 150 -4.54 -15.30 7.89
CA ASP A 150 -5.67 -15.79 8.70
C ASP A 150 -5.84 -17.31 8.58
N LYS A 151 -5.59 -17.87 7.42
CA LYS A 151 -5.62 -19.33 7.23
C LYS A 151 -4.52 -20.03 8.01
N GLN A 152 -3.35 -19.41 8.10
CA GLN A 152 -2.20 -19.96 8.84
C GLN A 152 -2.36 -19.80 10.35
N LEU A 153 -2.94 -18.68 10.80
CA LEU A 153 -3.11 -18.31 12.21
C LEU A 153 -4.57 -17.88 12.47
N PRO A 154 -5.52 -18.82 12.41
CA PRO A 154 -6.95 -18.48 12.35
C PRO A 154 -7.51 -17.84 13.63
N ASP A 155 -6.80 -17.96 14.76
CA ASP A 155 -7.32 -17.49 16.05
C ASP A 155 -7.19 -15.98 16.25
N TYR A 156 -6.42 -15.28 15.41
CA TYR A 156 -6.20 -13.84 15.53
C TYR A 156 -7.27 -12.97 14.87
N GLY A 157 -7.93 -13.46 13.82
CA GLY A 157 -8.93 -12.70 13.08
C GLY A 157 -8.35 -11.75 12.02
N PHE A 158 -7.20 -12.06 11.43
CA PHE A 158 -6.50 -11.19 10.47
C PHE A 158 -7.33 -10.89 9.21
N ALA A 159 -8.15 -11.80 8.76
CA ALA A 159 -9.04 -11.56 7.62
C ALA A 159 -10.07 -10.48 7.90
N LYS A 160 -10.47 -10.33 9.17
CA LYS A 160 -11.45 -9.34 9.60
C LYS A 160 -10.86 -7.95 9.82
N HIS A 161 -9.84 -7.85 10.67
CA HIS A 161 -9.25 -6.55 11.06
C HIS A 161 -8.04 -6.14 10.22
N LYS A 162 -7.55 -7.00 9.32
CA LYS A 162 -6.42 -6.72 8.42
C LYS A 162 -5.12 -6.30 9.14
N GLY A 163 -4.98 -6.70 10.39
CA GLY A 163 -3.83 -6.35 11.23
C GLY A 163 -3.95 -5.02 11.99
N TYR A 164 -4.99 -4.24 11.75
CA TYR A 164 -5.18 -2.96 12.45
C TYR A 164 -5.45 -3.17 13.94
N PRO A 165 -5.10 -2.18 14.81
CA PRO A 165 -5.25 -2.29 16.26
C PRO A 165 -6.70 -2.11 16.72
N THR A 166 -7.60 -2.94 16.21
CA THR A 166 -8.99 -3.01 16.65
C THR A 166 -9.08 -3.65 18.03
N ALA A 167 -10.22 -3.52 18.70
CA ALA A 167 -10.46 -4.18 19.99
C ALA A 167 -10.23 -5.69 19.88
N LEU A 168 -10.69 -6.32 18.81
CA LEU A 168 -10.48 -7.75 18.56
C LEU A 168 -8.98 -8.11 18.46
N HIS A 169 -8.22 -7.35 17.67
CA HIS A 169 -6.78 -7.62 17.49
C HIS A 169 -6.02 -7.45 18.81
N LEU A 170 -6.31 -6.37 19.55
CA LEU A 170 -5.69 -6.12 20.84
C LEU A 170 -6.02 -7.22 21.87
N GLU A 171 -7.27 -7.69 21.90
CA GLU A 171 -7.68 -8.81 22.74
C GLU A 171 -6.91 -10.08 22.38
N LYS A 172 -6.85 -10.42 21.09
CA LYS A 172 -6.14 -11.62 20.64
C LYS A 172 -4.63 -11.52 20.87
N LEU A 173 -4.06 -10.35 20.71
CA LEU A 173 -2.64 -10.09 20.99
C LEU A 173 -2.33 -10.33 22.47
N ALA A 174 -3.19 -9.85 23.36
CA ALA A 174 -3.03 -10.07 24.82
C ALA A 174 -3.20 -11.56 25.18
N LEU A 175 -4.15 -12.25 24.56
CA LEU A 175 -4.47 -13.65 24.86
C LEU A 175 -3.45 -14.63 24.27
N LEU A 176 -3.05 -14.44 23.02
CA LEU A 176 -2.25 -15.39 22.25
C LEU A 176 -0.78 -14.98 22.10
N GLY A 177 -0.45 -13.72 22.41
CA GLY A 177 0.89 -13.18 22.25
C GLY A 177 1.18 -12.67 20.83
N ALA A 178 2.33 -12.03 20.67
CA ALA A 178 2.82 -11.54 19.39
C ALA A 178 3.43 -12.69 18.58
N THR A 179 3.23 -12.63 17.26
CA THR A 179 3.83 -13.57 16.30
C THR A 179 5.06 -12.95 15.65
N GLU A 180 5.78 -13.73 14.83
CA GLU A 180 6.87 -13.23 13.99
C GLU A 180 6.41 -12.19 12.95
N HIS A 181 5.10 -12.14 12.65
CA HIS A 181 4.52 -11.19 11.70
C HIS A 181 4.17 -9.84 12.33
N HIS A 182 4.19 -9.74 13.66
CA HIS A 182 3.91 -8.51 14.37
C HIS A 182 5.11 -7.56 14.34
N ARG A 183 4.80 -6.27 14.29
CA ARG A 183 5.79 -5.18 14.28
C ARG A 183 6.16 -4.85 15.72
N LYS A 184 7.35 -5.27 16.13
CA LYS A 184 7.81 -5.18 17.53
C LYS A 184 8.01 -3.75 18.01
N SER A 185 8.23 -2.80 17.11
CA SER A 185 8.40 -1.38 17.42
C SER A 185 7.10 -0.65 17.70
N PHE A 186 5.95 -1.22 17.35
CA PHE A 186 4.64 -0.61 17.58
C PHE A 186 4.21 -0.82 19.04
N ALA A 187 3.73 0.25 19.68
CA ALA A 187 3.47 0.26 21.13
C ALA A 187 2.64 -0.92 21.66
N PRO A 188 1.50 -1.30 21.06
CA PRO A 188 0.74 -2.45 21.53
C PRO A 188 1.52 -3.76 21.48
N VAL A 189 2.38 -3.94 20.49
CA VAL A 189 3.21 -5.15 20.35
C VAL A 189 4.35 -5.12 21.37
N LYS A 190 5.00 -3.97 21.57
CA LYS A 190 6.00 -3.79 22.64
C LYS A 190 5.43 -4.20 23.98
N ARG A 191 4.24 -3.71 24.34
CA ARG A 191 3.57 -4.05 25.60
C ARG A 191 3.33 -5.55 25.72
N ALA A 192 2.82 -6.18 24.66
CA ALA A 192 2.57 -7.62 24.67
C ALA A 192 3.85 -8.45 24.83
N LEU A 193 4.99 -7.92 24.38
CA LEU A 193 6.30 -8.56 24.52
C LEU A 193 7.04 -8.19 25.80
N GLY A 194 6.49 -7.28 26.62
CA GLY A 194 7.16 -6.81 27.84
C GLY A 194 8.40 -5.95 27.56
N LEU A 195 8.44 -5.22 26.45
CA LEU A 195 9.57 -4.40 26.01
C LEU A 195 9.44 -2.90 26.38
N GLU A 196 8.41 -2.52 27.13
CA GLU A 196 8.23 -1.15 27.67
C GLU A 196 8.73 -1.04 29.11
#